data_45a43c94b587c64074b9d41eaf16fd92
#
_entry.id   45a43c94b587c64074b9d41eaf16fd92
#
_cell.length_a   1.000
_cell.length_b   1.000
_cell.length_c   1.000
_cell.angle_alpha   90.00
_cell.angle_beta   90.00
_cell.angle_gamma   90.00
#
_symmetry.space_group_name_H-M   'P 1'
#
loop_
_entity.id
_entity.type
_entity.pdbx_description
1 polymer ?
#
loop_
_entity_poly.entity_id
_entity_poly.type
_entity_poly.pdbx_seq_one_letter_code
_entity_poly.pdbx_strand_id
1 'polypeptide(L)'
;MHLLQDFDPKFVGAYPDIGHMALDGEDWDMGFSMLGDYLSVIGAKDAYHAPHGQEVLPPYVAKFVKLGSGSVDWKRCVSAVFRTGFDGPVSVHTEYDFDEEVIRKVGYSESTPPNLDKWAKEDVNFLKSLIYRKS
;
A
#
# COMPACT_ATOMS: atom_id res chain seq x y z
N MET A 1 -8.86 14.76 -7.84
CA MET A 1 -10.23 14.77 -8.42
C MET A 1 -10.33 15.51 -9.73
N HIS A 2 -9.74 16.70 -9.92
CA HIS A 2 -9.87 17.46 -11.19
C HIS A 2 -9.55 16.65 -12.46
N LEU A 3 -8.64 15.68 -12.39
CA LEU A 3 -8.29 14.84 -13.54
C LEU A 3 -9.38 13.80 -13.91
N LEU A 4 -10.23 13.42 -12.98
CA LEU A 4 -11.22 12.36 -13.19
C LEU A 4 -12.62 12.89 -13.48
N GLN A 5 -12.94 14.10 -13.05
CA GLN A 5 -14.30 14.64 -13.08
C GLN A 5 -14.96 14.70 -14.46
N ASP A 6 -14.15 14.73 -15.53
CA ASP A 6 -14.64 14.79 -16.92
C ASP A 6 -14.84 13.39 -17.55
N PHE A 7 -14.58 12.33 -16.78
CA PHE A 7 -14.73 10.95 -17.25
C PHE A 7 -15.88 10.23 -16.56
N ASP A 8 -16.49 9.29 -17.27
CA ASP A 8 -17.48 8.40 -16.68
C ASP A 8 -16.78 7.37 -15.77
N PRO A 9 -17.12 7.27 -14.47
CA PRO A 9 -16.50 6.32 -13.54
C PRO A 9 -16.65 4.85 -13.93
N LYS A 10 -17.54 4.53 -14.86
CA LYS A 10 -17.65 3.18 -15.44
C LYS A 10 -16.47 2.78 -16.30
N PHE A 11 -15.75 3.75 -16.86
CA PHE A 11 -14.66 3.50 -17.80
C PHE A 11 -13.30 3.96 -17.28
N VAL A 12 -13.28 4.93 -16.38
CA VAL A 12 -12.05 5.50 -15.79
C VAL A 12 -12.19 5.56 -14.29
N GLY A 13 -11.31 4.90 -13.58
CA GLY A 13 -11.34 4.87 -12.12
C GLY A 13 -10.01 5.23 -11.48
N ALA A 14 -10.04 5.36 -10.16
CA ALA A 14 -8.88 5.59 -9.33
C ALA A 14 -8.39 4.28 -8.72
N TYR A 15 -7.07 4.17 -8.64
CA TYR A 15 -6.34 3.08 -7.99
C TYR A 15 -5.38 3.68 -6.94
N PRO A 16 -5.89 4.14 -5.77
CA PRO A 16 -5.03 4.66 -4.72
C PRO A 16 -4.12 3.57 -4.16
N ASP A 17 -2.85 3.93 -3.97
CA ASP A 17 -1.84 3.11 -3.30
C ASP A 17 -1.71 3.58 -1.85
N ILE A 18 -2.08 2.70 -0.91
CA ILE A 18 -2.11 3.03 0.53
C ILE A 18 -0.73 3.38 1.07
N GLY A 19 0.34 2.71 0.59
CA GLY A 19 1.70 3.00 1.03
C GLY A 19 2.14 4.40 0.64
N HIS A 20 1.84 4.83 -0.59
CA HIS A 20 2.14 6.20 -1.04
C HIS A 20 1.29 7.23 -0.31
N MET A 21 0.00 6.99 -0.11
CA MET A 21 -0.85 7.88 0.69
C MET A 21 -0.30 8.07 2.12
N ALA A 22 0.21 7.00 2.74
CA ALA A 22 0.84 7.08 4.05
C ALA A 22 2.13 7.92 4.05
N LEU A 23 2.99 7.72 3.04
CA LEU A 23 4.23 8.50 2.88
C LEU A 23 3.95 9.98 2.66
N ASP A 24 2.90 10.32 1.92
CA ASP A 24 2.49 11.70 1.64
C ASP A 24 1.68 12.32 2.79
N GLY A 25 1.34 11.53 3.83
CA GLY A 25 0.58 12.00 4.99
C GLY A 25 -0.88 12.31 4.68
N GLU A 26 -1.46 11.65 3.68
CA GLU A 26 -2.86 11.85 3.31
C GLU A 26 -3.82 11.37 4.40
N ASP A 27 -4.91 12.09 4.58
CA ASP A 27 -6.00 11.66 5.46
C ASP A 27 -6.87 10.62 4.75
N TRP A 28 -7.01 9.44 5.36
CA TRP A 28 -7.74 8.31 4.78
C TRP A 28 -9.21 8.63 4.47
N ASP A 29 -9.89 9.28 5.41
CA ASP A 29 -11.31 9.59 5.26
C ASP A 29 -11.52 10.61 4.15
N MET A 30 -10.69 11.63 4.10
CA MET A 30 -10.75 12.64 3.05
C MET A 30 -10.38 12.03 1.70
N GLY A 31 -9.27 11.32 1.60
CA GLY A 31 -8.77 10.73 0.35
C GLY A 31 -9.80 9.81 -0.29
N PHE A 32 -10.29 8.81 0.44
CA PHE A 32 -11.27 7.87 -0.11
C PHE A 32 -12.64 8.51 -0.37
N SER A 33 -13.10 9.42 0.49
CA SER A 33 -14.35 10.15 0.28
C SER A 33 -14.34 11.02 -0.97
N MET A 34 -13.19 11.65 -1.27
CA MET A 34 -13.05 12.46 -2.50
C MET A 34 -13.06 11.63 -3.77
N LEU A 35 -12.65 10.38 -3.72
CA LEU A 35 -12.66 9.50 -4.89
C LEU A 35 -14.09 9.03 -5.21
N GLY A 36 -14.93 8.77 -4.20
CA GLY A 36 -16.31 8.38 -4.38
C GLY A 36 -16.48 7.24 -5.38
N ASP A 37 -17.33 7.42 -6.38
CA ASP A 37 -17.64 6.43 -7.42
C ASP A 37 -16.45 6.09 -8.33
N TYR A 38 -15.38 6.90 -8.30
CA TYR A 38 -14.16 6.61 -9.04
C TYR A 38 -13.26 5.59 -8.36
N LEU A 39 -13.50 5.22 -7.10
CA LEU A 39 -12.69 4.23 -6.40
C LEU A 39 -12.91 2.84 -6.99
N SER A 40 -11.96 2.34 -7.78
CA SER A 40 -12.12 1.11 -8.55
C SER A 40 -11.30 -0.06 -8.02
N VAL A 41 -10.11 0.20 -7.55
CA VAL A 41 -9.17 -0.79 -6.98
C VAL A 41 -8.40 -0.11 -5.86
N ILE A 42 -7.97 -0.85 -4.84
CA ILE A 42 -7.08 -0.34 -3.79
C ILE A 42 -5.77 -1.10 -3.85
N GLY A 43 -4.65 -0.38 -3.89
CA GLY A 43 -3.30 -0.93 -3.75
C GLY A 43 -2.91 -1.05 -2.28
N ALA A 44 -2.89 -2.28 -1.75
CA ALA A 44 -2.42 -2.54 -0.40
C ALA A 44 -0.90 -2.65 -0.40
N LYS A 45 -0.25 -1.64 0.10
CA LYS A 45 1.19 -1.51 0.28
C LYS A 45 1.46 -0.85 1.62
N ASP A 46 2.55 -1.21 2.27
CA ASP A 46 3.00 -0.54 3.47
C ASP A 46 4.40 0.04 3.29
N ALA A 47 4.63 1.19 3.89
CA ALA A 47 5.86 1.92 3.73
C ALA A 47 6.16 2.80 4.94
N TYR A 48 7.41 3.24 5.06
CA TYR A 48 7.82 4.26 6.02
C TYR A 48 8.99 5.08 5.48
N HIS A 49 9.23 6.26 6.05
CA HIS A 49 10.40 7.06 5.76
C HIS A 49 11.57 6.63 6.63
N ALA A 50 12.65 6.16 6.01
CA ALA A 50 13.91 5.84 6.68
C ALA A 50 14.91 6.99 6.50
N PRO A 51 15.79 7.26 7.50
CA PRO A 51 16.91 8.17 7.28
C PRO A 51 17.80 7.67 6.16
N HIS A 52 18.28 8.56 5.29
CA HIS A 52 19.13 8.18 4.16
C HIS A 52 20.53 7.70 4.60
N GLY A 53 20.93 7.97 5.85
CA GLY A 53 22.22 7.52 6.40
C GLY A 53 23.45 8.33 5.93
N GLN A 54 23.24 9.35 5.10
CA GLN A 54 24.29 10.24 4.60
C GLN A 54 23.76 11.69 4.63
N GLU A 55 24.67 12.66 4.67
CA GLU A 55 24.34 14.09 4.54
C GLU A 55 24.00 14.45 3.09
N VAL A 56 22.94 13.86 2.55
CA VAL A 56 22.44 14.09 1.19
C VAL A 56 20.98 14.50 1.21
N LEU A 57 20.52 15.13 0.15
CA LEU A 57 19.12 15.48 -0.03
C LEU A 57 18.47 14.52 -1.04
N PRO A 58 17.28 14.02 -0.76
CA PRO A 58 16.48 14.22 0.45
C PRO A 58 17.06 13.44 1.66
N PRO A 59 16.86 13.93 2.90
CA PRO A 59 17.41 13.29 4.11
C PRO A 59 16.72 11.98 4.47
N TYR A 60 15.61 11.67 3.84
CA TYR A 60 14.82 10.45 4.03
C TYR A 60 14.56 9.76 2.70
N VAL A 61 14.44 8.44 2.73
CA VAL A 61 14.04 7.59 1.62
C VAL A 61 12.82 6.77 2.00
N ALA A 62 11.92 6.54 1.07
CA ALA A 62 10.83 5.61 1.26
C ALA A 62 11.36 4.17 1.33
N LYS A 63 10.85 3.39 2.26
CA LYS A 63 11.08 1.96 2.38
C LYS A 63 9.75 1.23 2.31
N PHE A 64 9.65 0.26 1.40
CA PHE A 64 8.46 -0.57 1.22
C PHE A 64 8.64 -1.89 1.95
N VAL A 65 7.63 -2.27 2.72
CA VAL A 65 7.71 -3.39 3.66
C VAL A 65 6.42 -4.21 3.64
N LYS A 66 6.45 -5.33 4.33
CA LYS A 66 5.25 -6.16 4.53
C LYS A 66 4.15 -5.38 5.24
N LEU A 67 2.91 -5.71 4.92
CA LEU A 67 1.75 -5.06 5.51
C LEU A 67 1.76 -5.18 7.04
N GLY A 68 1.52 -4.06 7.71
CA GLY A 68 1.57 -3.95 9.16
C GLY A 68 2.97 -3.74 9.75
N SER A 69 4.01 -3.62 8.91
CA SER A 69 5.39 -3.38 9.35
C SER A 69 5.88 -1.95 9.07
N GLY A 70 5.09 -1.14 8.39
CA GLY A 70 5.39 0.25 8.08
C GLY A 70 4.62 1.25 8.93
N SER A 71 4.32 2.41 8.34
CA SER A 71 3.65 3.53 9.00
C SER A 71 2.14 3.59 8.77
N VAL A 72 1.57 2.67 7.99
CA VAL A 72 0.14 2.66 7.70
C VAL A 72 -0.67 2.27 8.95
N ASP A 73 -1.57 3.15 9.39
CA ASP A 73 -2.61 2.77 10.35
C ASP A 73 -3.71 1.95 9.64
N TRP A 74 -3.44 0.66 9.48
CA TRP A 74 -4.31 -0.27 8.76
C TRP A 74 -5.74 -0.34 9.30
N LYS A 75 -5.92 -0.20 10.62
CA LYS A 75 -7.28 -0.23 11.22
C LYS A 75 -8.08 0.99 10.79
N ARG A 76 -7.47 2.16 10.87
CA ARG A 76 -8.09 3.41 10.44
C ARG A 76 -8.32 3.43 8.94
N CYS A 77 -7.32 3.01 8.15
CA CYS A 77 -7.40 2.92 6.69
C CYS A 77 -8.57 2.01 6.24
N VAL A 78 -8.61 0.77 6.74
CA VAL A 78 -9.69 -0.19 6.41
C VAL A 78 -11.06 0.33 6.85
N SER A 79 -11.14 0.98 8.02
CA SER A 79 -12.40 1.60 8.47
C SER A 79 -12.84 2.75 7.55
N ALA A 80 -11.89 3.55 7.03
CA ALA A 80 -12.19 4.62 6.07
C ALA A 80 -12.72 4.05 4.74
N VAL A 81 -12.10 2.99 4.24
CA VAL A 81 -12.59 2.27 3.04
C VAL A 81 -14.00 1.74 3.25
N PHE A 82 -14.29 1.09 4.37
CA PHE A 82 -15.64 0.58 4.65
C PHE A 82 -16.70 1.67 4.68
N ARG A 83 -16.35 2.88 5.16
CA ARG A 83 -17.30 4.01 5.17
C ARG A 83 -17.70 4.50 3.78
N THR A 84 -16.88 4.27 2.76
CA THR A 84 -17.26 4.60 1.37
C THR A 84 -18.26 3.60 0.76
N GLY A 85 -18.44 2.44 1.36
CA GLY A 85 -19.22 1.34 0.77
C GLY A 85 -18.46 0.60 -0.35
N PHE A 86 -17.13 0.81 -0.48
CA PHE A 86 -16.32 0.11 -1.47
C PHE A 86 -16.36 -1.40 -1.25
N ASP A 87 -16.68 -2.14 -2.30
CA ASP A 87 -16.73 -3.61 -2.35
C ASP A 87 -15.86 -4.21 -3.48
N GLY A 88 -15.03 -3.36 -4.08
CA GLY A 88 -14.15 -3.72 -5.18
C GLY A 88 -12.88 -4.48 -4.74
N PRO A 89 -12.01 -4.80 -5.69
CA PRO A 89 -10.80 -5.57 -5.44
C PRO A 89 -9.73 -4.79 -4.68
N VAL A 90 -8.99 -5.49 -3.83
CA VAL A 90 -7.77 -5.01 -3.17
C VAL A 90 -6.60 -5.81 -3.71
N SER A 91 -5.63 -5.13 -4.31
CA SER A 91 -4.39 -5.72 -4.84
C SER A 91 -3.27 -5.59 -3.83
N VAL A 92 -2.64 -6.68 -3.44
CA VAL A 92 -1.44 -6.64 -2.59
C VAL A 92 -0.22 -6.35 -3.47
N HIS A 93 0.51 -5.29 -3.15
CA HIS A 93 1.76 -4.95 -3.81
C HIS A 93 2.93 -5.58 -3.07
N THR A 94 3.70 -6.38 -3.78
CA THR A 94 4.84 -7.12 -3.23
C THR A 94 6.19 -6.44 -3.52
N GLU A 95 6.18 -5.12 -3.54
CA GLU A 95 7.36 -4.28 -3.75
C GLU A 95 8.11 -4.07 -2.42
N TYR A 96 8.67 -5.15 -1.87
CA TYR A 96 9.43 -5.03 -0.64
C TYR A 96 10.85 -4.56 -0.90
N ASP A 97 11.31 -3.60 -0.11
CA ASP A 97 12.73 -3.25 -0.04
C ASP A 97 13.50 -4.36 0.69
N PHE A 98 14.28 -5.09 -0.07
CA PHE A 98 15.18 -6.09 0.48
C PHE A 98 16.46 -5.42 0.96
N ASP A 99 16.95 -5.81 2.13
CA ASP A 99 18.27 -5.44 2.60
C ASP A 99 19.32 -5.95 1.60
N GLU A 100 20.21 -5.07 1.13
CA GLU A 100 21.27 -5.42 0.19
C GLU A 100 22.15 -6.57 0.72
N GLU A 101 22.31 -6.68 2.03
CA GLU A 101 23.06 -7.77 2.67
C GLU A 101 22.33 -9.11 2.51
N VAL A 102 21.00 -9.12 2.58
CA VAL A 102 20.17 -10.30 2.32
C VAL A 102 20.27 -10.71 0.85
N ILE A 103 20.17 -9.73 -0.06
CA ILE A 103 20.32 -9.95 -1.50
C ILE A 103 21.68 -10.57 -1.82
N ARG A 104 22.74 -10.04 -1.23
CA ARG A 104 24.12 -10.52 -1.47
C ARG A 104 24.37 -11.92 -0.92
N LYS A 105 23.76 -12.28 0.23
CA LYS A 105 23.94 -13.61 0.86
C LYS A 105 23.17 -14.73 0.16
N VAL A 106 22.04 -14.43 -0.46
CA VAL A 106 21.15 -15.45 -1.03
C VAL A 106 21.41 -15.70 -2.53
N GLY A 107 22.29 -14.88 -3.16
CA GLY A 107 22.60 -15.03 -4.58
C GLY A 107 21.38 -14.74 -5.45
N TYR A 108 21.11 -13.48 -5.67
CA TYR A 108 19.97 -13.03 -6.47
C TYR A 108 20.08 -13.52 -7.92
N SER A 109 19.19 -14.37 -8.35
CA SER A 109 18.83 -14.44 -9.76
C SER A 109 17.68 -13.48 -9.99
N GLU A 110 17.74 -12.69 -11.04
CA GLU A 110 16.86 -11.56 -11.35
C GLU A 110 15.33 -11.83 -11.38
N SER A 111 14.89 -13.05 -11.09
CA SER A 111 13.53 -13.45 -11.37
C SER A 111 12.58 -13.47 -10.17
N THR A 112 13.04 -13.70 -8.94
CA THR A 112 12.13 -13.69 -7.77
C THR A 112 12.90 -13.57 -6.46
N PRO A 113 12.59 -12.59 -5.59
CA PRO A 113 13.16 -12.48 -4.26
C PRO A 113 12.89 -13.74 -3.43
N PRO A 114 13.85 -14.22 -2.62
CA PRO A 114 13.62 -15.35 -1.74
C PRO A 114 12.46 -15.03 -0.77
N ASN A 115 11.54 -15.96 -0.64
CA ASN A 115 10.34 -15.87 0.21
C ASN A 115 9.24 -14.89 -0.26
N LEU A 116 9.27 -14.37 -1.48
CA LEU A 116 8.23 -13.45 -1.97
C LEU A 116 6.83 -14.06 -1.88
N ASP A 117 6.67 -15.32 -2.29
CA ASP A 117 5.41 -16.07 -2.21
C ASP A 117 4.92 -16.25 -0.77
N LYS A 118 5.84 -16.48 0.16
CA LYS A 118 5.52 -16.57 1.59
C LYS A 118 5.04 -15.21 2.12
N TRP A 119 5.76 -14.14 1.81
CA TRP A 119 5.42 -12.80 2.28
C TRP A 119 4.11 -12.30 1.67
N ALA A 120 3.87 -12.55 0.39
CA ALA A 120 2.59 -12.24 -0.24
C ALA A 120 1.41 -12.98 0.43
N LYS A 121 1.58 -14.25 0.79
CA LYS A 121 0.56 -15.01 1.55
C LYS A 121 0.33 -14.44 2.95
N GLU A 122 1.40 -14.04 3.63
CA GLU A 122 1.30 -13.40 4.95
C GLU A 122 0.55 -12.09 4.87
N ASP A 123 0.82 -11.25 3.86
CA ASP A 123 0.15 -9.98 3.64
C ASP A 123 -1.33 -10.15 3.30
N VAL A 124 -1.67 -11.11 2.45
CA VAL A 124 -3.08 -11.46 2.18
C VAL A 124 -3.79 -11.90 3.47
N ASN A 125 -3.14 -12.71 4.30
CA ASN A 125 -3.72 -13.16 5.58
C ASN A 125 -3.87 -12.00 6.56
N PHE A 126 -2.91 -11.07 6.59
CA PHE A 126 -2.99 -9.85 7.39
C PHE A 126 -4.23 -9.02 7.00
N LEU A 127 -4.43 -8.73 5.71
CA LEU A 127 -5.61 -8.02 5.23
C LEU A 127 -6.91 -8.76 5.58
N LYS A 128 -6.97 -10.06 5.33
CA LYS A 128 -8.13 -10.87 5.70
C LYS A 128 -8.46 -10.77 7.19
N SER A 129 -7.45 -10.71 8.05
CA SER A 129 -7.65 -10.56 9.50
C SER A 129 -8.28 -9.23 9.90
N LEU A 130 -8.09 -8.18 9.10
CA LEU A 130 -8.68 -6.86 9.31
C LEU A 130 -10.11 -6.78 8.75
N ILE A 131 -10.34 -7.36 7.57
CA ILE A 131 -11.61 -7.30 6.84
C ILE A 131 -12.64 -8.26 7.44
N TYR A 132 -12.22 -9.48 7.74
CA TYR A 132 -13.11 -10.55 8.24
C TYR A 132 -13.02 -10.76 9.75
N ARG A 133 -12.74 -9.70 10.53
CA ARG A 133 -12.89 -9.80 11.98
C ARG A 133 -14.32 -10.23 12.27
N LYS A 134 -14.48 -11.48 12.75
CA LYS A 134 -15.74 -11.92 13.33
C LYS A 134 -16.09 -10.96 14.45
N SER A 135 -17.21 -10.23 14.24
CA SER A 135 -17.90 -9.50 15.29
C SER A 135 -18.18 -10.42 16.49
#